data_fd833f388ed43588002a2170ba00b7e2
#
_entry.id   fd833f388ed43588002a2170ba00b7e2
#
_cell.length_a   1.000
_cell.length_b   1.000
_cell.length_c   1.000
_cell.angle_alpha   90.00
_cell.angle_beta   90.00
_cell.angle_gamma   90.00
#
_symmetry.space_group_name_H-M   'P 1'
#
loop_
_entity.id
_entity.type
_entity.pdbx_description
1 polymer ?
#
loop_
_entity_poly.entity_id
_entity_poly.type
_entity_poly.pdbx_seq_one_letter_code
_entity_poly.pdbx_strand_id
1 'polypeptide(L)'
;MRCLTTLTSVMVSKRKPIHLNRVEKIVDYIHQNLDKPLTVTELADISCWSRWQLQRVFQEQTNHNLAQYVREQKLSRAAEQLLKSDQKVTDIALDFGFNSEVSFSRAFKQLFAISPRQYRLVGKLNGIRLPLVMSPELPLDQAATQVVRIESKPETQFWGVYGPIDSIYAANPQFSQQVLDIWGTFTQIALQHSIAPNHFYYGIVDTVRVLPNSQLVYWAASDNPAFSQISQLEHVTIPAQMYAVITHVGPAATFPKTLEWVLQSWLPSSGYMGLEGFELECYPRDYQLESQDAKMEFWLPIQSL
;
A
#
# COMPACT_ATOMS: atom_id res chain seq x y z
N MET A 1 -64.64 -14.09 4.90
CA MET A 1 -64.65 -13.03 5.93
C MET A 1 -63.18 -12.67 6.24
N ARG A 2 -62.87 -11.46 6.05
CA ARG A 2 -61.67 -10.66 6.05
C ARG A 2 -60.56 -11.13 7.03
N CYS A 3 -59.39 -11.39 6.47
CA CYS A 3 -58.15 -11.48 7.19
C CYS A 3 -57.32 -10.22 6.87
N LEU A 4 -57.01 -9.45 7.89
CA LEU A 4 -56.25 -8.21 7.80
C LEU A 4 -54.74 -8.52 7.87
N THR A 5 -54.07 -8.19 6.81
CA THR A 5 -52.63 -8.20 6.62
C THR A 5 -52.01 -7.03 7.35
N THR A 6 -51.11 -7.30 8.26
CA THR A 6 -50.22 -6.25 8.79
C THR A 6 -48.82 -6.50 8.28
N LEU A 7 -48.42 -5.71 7.29
CA LEU A 7 -47.06 -5.64 6.77
C LEU A 7 -46.19 -4.87 7.76
N THR A 8 -45.39 -5.60 8.51
CA THR A 8 -44.29 -4.98 9.28
C THR A 8 -43.10 -4.82 8.31
N SER A 9 -42.91 -3.58 7.83
CA SER A 9 -41.75 -3.16 7.09
C SER A 9 -40.52 -3.24 8.00
N VAL A 10 -39.76 -4.32 7.87
CA VAL A 10 -38.40 -4.37 8.45
C VAL A 10 -37.54 -3.48 7.58
N MET A 11 -37.21 -2.30 8.06
CA MET A 11 -36.13 -1.49 7.54
C MET A 11 -34.84 -2.28 7.68
N VAL A 12 -34.46 -2.97 6.63
CA VAL A 12 -33.12 -3.49 6.47
C VAL A 12 -32.20 -2.27 6.30
N SER A 13 -31.61 -1.84 7.39
CA SER A 13 -30.49 -0.93 7.37
C SER A 13 -29.42 -1.57 6.48
N LYS A 14 -29.21 -1.04 5.28
CA LYS A 14 -28.09 -1.39 4.41
C LYS A 14 -26.82 -1.01 5.15
N ARG A 15 -26.26 -1.94 5.93
CA ARG A 15 -24.90 -1.78 6.44
C ARG A 15 -24.00 -1.68 5.20
N LYS A 16 -23.40 -0.51 4.99
CA LYS A 16 -22.33 -0.33 4.01
C LYS A 16 -21.29 -1.44 4.25
N PRO A 17 -20.79 -2.10 3.21
CA PRO A 17 -19.72 -3.08 3.38
C PRO A 17 -18.55 -2.42 4.10
N ILE A 18 -18.02 -3.10 5.11
CA ILE A 18 -16.99 -2.61 6.03
C ILE A 18 -15.69 -2.21 5.27
N HIS A 19 -15.53 -2.65 4.04
CA HIS A 19 -14.30 -2.61 3.25
C HIS A 19 -14.02 -1.26 2.56
N LEU A 20 -15.03 -0.58 2.04
CA LEU A 20 -14.88 0.79 1.52
C LEU A 20 -14.49 1.80 2.59
N ASN A 21 -14.67 1.42 3.83
CA ASN A 21 -14.66 2.30 4.97
C ASN A 21 -13.27 2.80 5.39
N ARG A 22 -12.14 2.24 4.94
CA ARG A 22 -10.82 2.67 5.44
C ARG A 22 -10.14 3.71 4.58
N VAL A 23 -10.09 3.54 3.27
CA VAL A 23 -9.57 4.60 2.40
C VAL A 23 -10.54 5.78 2.45
N GLU A 24 -11.86 5.54 2.48
CA GLU A 24 -12.87 6.57 2.73
C GLU A 24 -12.60 7.29 4.07
N LYS A 25 -12.36 6.55 5.17
CA LYS A 25 -11.99 7.14 6.46
C LYS A 25 -10.69 7.96 6.42
N ILE A 26 -9.69 7.48 5.69
CA ILE A 26 -8.44 8.23 5.50
C ILE A 26 -8.69 9.49 4.71
N VAL A 27 -9.48 9.42 3.64
CA VAL A 27 -9.90 10.58 2.85
C VAL A 27 -10.67 11.57 3.72
N ASP A 28 -11.65 11.11 4.47
CA ASP A 28 -12.43 11.93 5.40
C ASP A 28 -11.54 12.55 6.49
N TYR A 29 -10.63 11.78 7.07
CA TYR A 29 -9.68 12.29 8.06
C TYR A 29 -8.76 13.37 7.49
N ILE A 30 -8.24 13.17 6.28
CA ILE A 30 -7.44 14.19 5.58
C ILE A 30 -8.25 15.48 5.45
N HIS A 31 -9.50 15.40 4.98
CA HIS A 31 -10.34 16.60 4.78
C HIS A 31 -10.71 17.32 6.06
N GLN A 32 -10.86 16.60 7.17
CA GLN A 32 -11.14 17.17 8.48
C GLN A 32 -9.92 17.81 9.16
N ASN A 33 -8.71 17.51 8.69
CA ASN A 33 -7.45 17.92 9.32
C ASN A 33 -6.46 18.60 8.37
N LEU A 34 -6.95 19.23 7.29
CA LEU A 34 -6.08 19.92 6.30
C LEU A 34 -5.31 21.10 6.90
N ASP A 35 -5.78 21.64 8.01
CA ASP A 35 -5.17 22.72 8.81
C ASP A 35 -4.03 22.24 9.71
N LYS A 36 -3.74 20.95 9.75
CA LYS A 36 -2.70 20.36 10.61
C LYS A 36 -1.59 19.72 9.77
N PRO A 37 -0.40 19.53 10.36
CA PRO A 37 0.58 18.64 9.75
C PRO A 37 -0.03 17.24 9.58
N LEU A 38 -0.08 16.73 8.36
CA LEU A 38 -0.52 15.38 8.04
C LEU A 38 0.68 14.60 7.52
N THR A 39 1.14 13.63 8.30
CA THR A 39 2.24 12.76 7.91
C THR A 39 1.72 11.41 7.44
N VAL A 40 2.47 10.74 6.55
CA VAL A 40 2.14 9.38 6.12
C VAL A 40 2.14 8.41 7.31
N THR A 41 2.99 8.64 8.30
CA THR A 41 3.04 7.83 9.54
C THR A 41 1.74 7.93 10.32
N GLU A 42 1.26 9.15 10.58
CA GLU A 42 -0.02 9.37 11.28
C GLU A 42 -1.21 8.72 10.54
N LEU A 43 -1.27 8.87 9.22
CA LEU A 43 -2.33 8.25 8.41
C LEU A 43 -2.22 6.72 8.40
N ALA A 44 -1.00 6.18 8.47
CA ALA A 44 -0.76 4.75 8.58
C ALA A 44 -1.27 4.19 9.92
N ASP A 45 -0.98 4.89 11.03
CA ASP A 45 -1.45 4.52 12.38
C ASP A 45 -2.99 4.48 12.44
N ILE A 46 -3.65 5.51 11.87
CA ILE A 46 -5.11 5.58 11.80
C ILE A 46 -5.72 4.45 10.98
N SER A 47 -5.04 4.03 9.92
CA SER A 47 -5.50 2.95 9.04
C SER A 47 -5.15 1.56 9.55
N CYS A 48 -4.32 1.43 10.60
CA CYS A 48 -3.71 0.18 11.04
C CYS A 48 -2.91 -0.54 9.94
N TRP A 49 -2.40 0.23 8.99
CA TRP A 49 -1.50 -0.24 7.93
C TRP A 49 -0.08 0.25 8.19
N SER A 50 0.92 -0.46 7.68
CA SER A 50 2.25 0.12 7.54
C SER A 50 2.20 1.29 6.53
N ARG A 51 3.20 2.17 6.56
CA ARG A 51 3.29 3.29 5.60
C ARG A 51 3.26 2.80 4.15
N TRP A 52 3.95 1.69 3.88
CA TRP A 52 3.97 1.03 2.58
C TRP A 52 2.58 0.53 2.17
N GLN A 53 1.89 -0.20 3.05
CA GLN A 53 0.56 -0.73 2.78
C GLN A 53 -0.46 0.39 2.52
N LEU A 54 -0.46 1.43 3.38
CA LEU A 54 -1.33 2.58 3.19
C LEU A 54 -1.13 3.23 1.82
N GLN A 55 0.12 3.52 1.48
CA GLN A 55 0.45 4.18 0.22
C GLN A 55 0.01 3.33 -0.97
N ARG A 56 0.27 2.02 -0.93
CA ARG A 56 -0.12 1.07 -1.96
C ARG A 56 -1.64 1.00 -2.12
N VAL A 57 -2.38 0.74 -1.04
CA VAL A 57 -3.84 0.63 -1.08
C VAL A 57 -4.50 1.94 -1.52
N PHE A 58 -3.98 3.07 -1.03
CA PHE A 58 -4.49 4.37 -1.44
C PHE A 58 -4.30 4.60 -2.95
N GLN A 59 -3.11 4.30 -3.48
CA GLN A 59 -2.83 4.42 -4.91
C GLN A 59 -3.69 3.47 -5.76
N GLU A 60 -3.83 2.21 -5.34
CA GLU A 60 -4.63 1.21 -6.05
C GLU A 60 -6.11 1.61 -6.12
N GLN A 61 -6.67 2.14 -5.03
CA GLN A 61 -8.09 2.49 -4.97
C GLN A 61 -8.43 3.87 -5.53
N THR A 62 -7.52 4.82 -5.44
CA THR A 62 -7.80 6.21 -5.82
C THR A 62 -7.09 6.65 -7.09
N ASN A 63 -6.12 5.87 -7.53
CA ASN A 63 -5.18 6.22 -8.61
C ASN A 63 -4.38 7.50 -8.33
N HIS A 64 -4.21 7.87 -7.04
CA HIS A 64 -3.48 9.04 -6.58
C HIS A 64 -2.38 8.67 -5.62
N ASN A 65 -1.23 9.35 -5.73
CA ASN A 65 -0.20 9.30 -4.68
C ASN A 65 -0.71 10.02 -3.42
N LEU A 66 -0.68 9.35 -2.27
CA LEU A 66 -1.22 9.88 -1.01
C LEU A 66 -0.61 11.23 -0.61
N ALA A 67 0.72 11.36 -0.65
CA ALA A 67 1.40 12.60 -0.25
C ALA A 67 1.09 13.75 -1.20
N GLN A 68 1.00 13.46 -2.51
CA GLN A 68 0.60 14.43 -3.51
C GLN A 68 -0.86 14.85 -3.29
N TYR A 69 -1.76 13.91 -3.06
CA TYR A 69 -3.17 14.18 -2.78
C TYR A 69 -3.34 15.12 -1.58
N VAL A 70 -2.71 14.79 -0.44
CA VAL A 70 -2.74 15.64 0.77
C VAL A 70 -2.25 17.06 0.45
N ARG A 71 -1.13 17.17 -0.27
CA ARG A 71 -0.58 18.47 -0.67
C ARG A 71 -1.53 19.27 -1.55
N GLU A 72 -2.14 18.66 -2.55
CA GLU A 72 -3.07 19.32 -3.48
C GLU A 72 -4.35 19.75 -2.77
N GLN A 73 -4.88 18.97 -1.84
CA GLN A 73 -6.04 19.34 -1.03
C GLN A 73 -5.72 20.53 -0.11
N LYS A 74 -4.56 20.54 0.56
CA LYS A 74 -4.10 21.67 1.38
C LYS A 74 -3.96 22.94 0.55
N LEU A 75 -3.35 22.86 -0.62
CA LEU A 75 -3.19 24.02 -1.51
C LEU A 75 -4.55 24.51 -2.04
N SER A 76 -5.49 23.62 -2.32
CA SER A 76 -6.84 23.99 -2.75
C SER A 76 -7.60 24.74 -1.65
N ARG A 77 -7.53 24.28 -0.40
CA ARG A 77 -8.13 24.99 0.74
C ARG A 77 -7.42 26.32 1.02
N ALA A 78 -6.09 26.38 0.90
CA ALA A 78 -5.34 27.62 1.02
C ALA A 78 -5.72 28.64 -0.07
N ALA A 79 -5.98 28.18 -1.31
CA ALA A 79 -6.47 29.03 -2.38
C ALA A 79 -7.85 29.64 -2.09
N GLU A 80 -8.76 28.86 -1.50
CA GLU A 80 -10.04 29.39 -1.02
C GLU A 80 -9.84 30.45 0.09
N GLN A 81 -8.94 30.19 1.05
CA GLN A 81 -8.67 31.13 2.15
C GLN A 81 -8.02 32.41 1.67
N LEU A 82 -7.14 32.34 0.67
CA LEU A 82 -6.57 33.53 0.01
C LEU A 82 -7.64 34.48 -0.55
N LEU A 83 -8.77 33.97 -1.02
CA LEU A 83 -9.87 34.72 -1.58
C LEU A 83 -10.88 35.18 -0.54
N LYS A 84 -11.01 34.46 0.57
CA LYS A 84 -12.00 34.72 1.62
C LYS A 84 -11.49 35.62 2.74
N SER A 85 -10.17 35.85 2.82
CA SER A 85 -9.56 36.61 3.91
C SER A 85 -8.43 37.50 3.45
N ASP A 86 -8.16 38.55 4.23
CA ASP A 86 -6.99 39.47 4.06
C ASP A 86 -5.75 38.95 4.81
N GLN A 87 -5.76 37.72 5.29
CA GLN A 87 -4.69 37.09 6.03
C GLN A 87 -3.39 37.09 5.21
N LYS A 88 -2.25 37.29 5.87
CA LYS A 88 -0.95 37.27 5.16
C LYS A 88 -0.69 35.90 4.55
N VAL A 89 -0.03 35.90 3.39
CA VAL A 89 0.34 34.64 2.71
C VAL A 89 1.19 33.75 3.61
N THR A 90 2.05 34.35 4.44
CA THR A 90 2.87 33.65 5.42
C THR A 90 2.01 32.89 6.45
N ASP A 91 0.98 33.53 6.96
CA ASP A 91 0.10 32.96 7.99
C ASP A 91 -0.72 31.80 7.39
N ILE A 92 -1.27 32.00 6.18
CA ILE A 92 -1.97 30.93 5.45
C ILE A 92 -1.02 29.74 5.19
N ALA A 93 0.24 30.00 4.82
CA ALA A 93 1.21 28.93 4.63
C ALA A 93 1.42 28.09 5.89
N LEU A 94 1.52 28.75 7.05
CA LEU A 94 1.69 28.08 8.36
C LEU A 94 0.42 27.31 8.76
N ASP A 95 -0.75 27.88 8.58
CA ASP A 95 -2.06 27.25 8.86
C ASP A 95 -2.23 25.91 8.12
N PHE A 96 -1.70 25.80 6.89
CA PHE A 96 -1.73 24.57 6.12
C PHE A 96 -0.48 23.69 6.27
N GLY A 97 0.35 23.97 7.28
CA GLY A 97 1.49 23.12 7.68
C GLY A 97 2.70 23.20 6.76
N PHE A 98 2.88 24.31 6.03
CA PHE A 98 4.11 24.59 5.30
C PHE A 98 5.14 25.25 6.22
N ASN A 99 6.39 24.81 6.14
CA ASN A 99 7.46 25.33 6.97
C ASN A 99 7.87 26.79 6.66
N SER A 100 7.45 27.33 5.52
CA SER A 100 7.75 28.71 5.11
C SER A 100 6.85 29.18 3.97
N GLU A 101 6.68 30.52 3.84
CA GLU A 101 6.01 31.14 2.70
C GLU A 101 6.68 30.75 1.37
N VAL A 102 8.02 30.56 1.36
CA VAL A 102 8.76 30.20 0.14
C VAL A 102 8.38 28.80 -0.33
N SER A 103 8.37 27.81 0.57
CA SER A 103 7.98 26.43 0.25
C SER A 103 6.52 26.35 -0.21
N PHE A 104 5.63 27.07 0.47
CA PHE A 104 4.23 27.20 0.09
C PHE A 104 4.07 27.84 -1.30
N SER A 105 4.67 29.00 -1.53
CA SER A 105 4.55 29.72 -2.79
C SER A 105 5.08 28.93 -3.98
N ARG A 106 6.15 28.15 -3.79
CA ARG A 106 6.68 27.25 -4.81
C ARG A 106 5.69 26.13 -5.14
N ALA A 107 5.16 25.43 -4.11
CA ALA A 107 4.18 24.37 -4.29
C ALA A 107 2.87 24.92 -4.90
N PHE A 108 2.42 26.08 -4.44
CA PHE A 108 1.23 26.74 -4.95
C PHE A 108 1.38 27.12 -6.44
N LYS A 109 2.51 27.73 -6.82
CA LYS A 109 2.79 28.06 -8.22
C LYS A 109 2.91 26.80 -9.09
N GLN A 110 3.42 25.70 -8.56
CA GLN A 110 3.47 24.44 -9.30
C GLN A 110 2.07 23.90 -9.60
N LEU A 111 1.10 24.05 -8.68
CA LEU A 111 -0.26 23.54 -8.85
C LEU A 111 -1.14 24.49 -9.68
N PHE A 112 -1.08 25.80 -9.40
CA PHE A 112 -1.98 26.80 -9.96
C PHE A 112 -1.36 27.65 -11.09
N ALA A 113 -0.09 27.43 -11.44
CA ALA A 113 0.71 28.17 -12.43
C ALA A 113 1.00 29.66 -12.08
N ILE A 114 0.36 30.22 -11.07
CA ILE A 114 0.55 31.58 -10.58
C ILE A 114 0.87 31.63 -9.08
N SER A 115 1.45 32.75 -8.61
CA SER A 115 1.78 32.89 -7.19
C SER A 115 0.53 33.12 -6.33
N PRO A 116 0.59 32.81 -4.99
CA PRO A 116 -0.53 33.08 -4.08
C PRO A 116 -1.02 34.49 -4.10
N ARG A 117 -0.11 35.50 -4.19
CA ARG A 117 -0.45 36.94 -4.29
C ARG A 117 -1.18 37.25 -5.56
N GLN A 118 -0.71 36.70 -6.70
CA GLN A 118 -1.40 36.89 -8.00
C GLN A 118 -2.78 36.19 -7.96
N TYR A 119 -2.90 35.02 -7.37
CA TYR A 119 -4.17 34.30 -7.23
C TYR A 119 -5.21 35.16 -6.48
N ARG A 120 -4.81 35.77 -5.35
CA ARG A 120 -5.63 36.71 -4.59
C ARG A 120 -6.07 37.93 -5.46
N LEU A 121 -5.17 38.50 -6.22
CA LEU A 121 -5.49 39.64 -7.08
C LEU A 121 -6.48 39.30 -8.21
N VAL A 122 -6.39 38.09 -8.77
CA VAL A 122 -7.33 37.56 -9.78
C VAL A 122 -8.74 37.43 -9.22
N GLY A 123 -8.86 37.09 -7.92
CA GLY A 123 -10.15 37.07 -7.22
C GLY A 123 -11.10 35.97 -7.67
N LYS A 124 -10.64 34.95 -8.37
CA LYS A 124 -11.46 33.84 -8.90
C LYS A 124 -10.90 32.47 -8.50
N LEU A 125 -11.79 31.59 -8.06
CA LEU A 125 -11.44 30.18 -7.84
C LEU A 125 -11.16 29.52 -9.19
N ASN A 126 -9.92 29.05 -9.37
CA ASN A 126 -9.52 28.32 -10.56
C ASN A 126 -8.49 27.23 -10.19
N GLY A 127 -8.59 26.06 -10.83
CA GLY A 127 -7.64 24.95 -10.64
C GLY A 127 -7.77 24.19 -9.33
N ILE A 128 -8.84 24.42 -8.56
CA ILE A 128 -9.12 23.72 -7.29
C ILE A 128 -9.26 22.21 -7.55
N ARG A 129 -8.62 21.42 -6.70
CA ARG A 129 -8.78 19.96 -6.66
C ARG A 129 -9.93 19.62 -5.72
N LEU A 130 -10.97 19.00 -6.28
CA LEU A 130 -12.10 18.56 -5.47
C LEU A 130 -11.71 17.34 -4.61
N PRO A 131 -12.36 17.16 -3.46
CA PRO A 131 -12.26 15.94 -2.67
C PRO A 131 -12.57 14.69 -3.49
N LEU A 132 -11.84 13.61 -3.21
CA LEU A 132 -12.22 12.29 -3.74
C LEU A 132 -13.56 11.86 -3.15
N VAL A 133 -14.47 11.47 -4.03
CA VAL A 133 -15.72 10.82 -3.64
C VAL A 133 -15.55 9.34 -3.92
N MET A 134 -15.49 8.53 -2.87
CA MET A 134 -15.40 7.09 -2.99
C MET A 134 -16.79 6.54 -3.30
N SER A 135 -16.97 5.99 -4.51
CA SER A 135 -18.21 5.31 -4.88
C SER A 135 -18.24 3.91 -4.26
N PRO A 136 -19.38 3.48 -3.69
CA PRO A 136 -19.50 2.17 -3.04
C PRO A 136 -19.63 0.99 -4.02
N GLU A 137 -19.09 1.09 -5.23
CA GLU A 137 -19.24 0.04 -6.24
C GLU A 137 -17.98 -0.77 -6.41
N LEU A 138 -17.94 -1.92 -5.71
CA LEU A 138 -17.61 -3.23 -6.32
C LEU A 138 -17.99 -4.33 -5.33
N PRO A 139 -18.86 -5.28 -5.71
CA PRO A 139 -19.06 -6.46 -4.90
C PRO A 139 -17.77 -7.29 -4.96
N LEU A 140 -17.14 -7.53 -3.80
CA LEU A 140 -16.19 -8.60 -3.63
C LEU A 140 -16.94 -9.93 -3.76
N ASP A 141 -17.23 -10.30 -5.00
CA ASP A 141 -17.73 -11.62 -5.32
C ASP A 141 -16.54 -12.58 -5.23
N GLN A 142 -16.69 -13.60 -4.41
CA GLN A 142 -15.74 -14.67 -4.14
C GLN A 142 -14.59 -14.35 -3.13
N ALA A 143 -14.96 -13.97 -1.92
CA ALA A 143 -14.14 -14.37 -0.78
C ALA A 143 -14.31 -15.90 -0.59
N ALA A 144 -13.62 -16.70 -1.41
CA ALA A 144 -13.31 -18.06 -1.00
C ALA A 144 -12.75 -17.96 0.42
N THR A 145 -13.21 -18.83 1.32
CA THR A 145 -12.86 -18.81 2.75
C THR A 145 -11.35 -18.97 2.88
N GLN A 146 -10.61 -17.87 2.76
CA GLN A 146 -9.17 -17.89 2.87
C GLN A 146 -8.83 -18.00 4.35
N VAL A 147 -8.13 -19.06 4.70
CA VAL A 147 -7.64 -19.29 6.06
C VAL A 147 -6.37 -18.49 6.24
N VAL A 148 -6.38 -17.52 7.16
CA VAL A 148 -5.18 -16.85 7.62
C VAL A 148 -4.74 -17.48 8.92
N ARG A 149 -3.47 -17.87 9.00
CA ARG A 149 -2.84 -18.36 10.24
C ARG A 149 -1.80 -17.37 10.73
N ILE A 150 -1.60 -17.31 12.03
CA ILE A 150 -0.58 -16.48 12.65
C ILE A 150 0.60 -17.35 13.02
N GLU A 151 1.79 -16.97 12.56
CA GLU A 151 3.01 -17.71 12.84
C GLU A 151 4.13 -16.79 13.31
N SER A 152 4.95 -17.26 14.24
CA SER A 152 6.20 -16.61 14.62
C SER A 152 7.35 -17.31 13.89
N LYS A 153 8.03 -16.55 13.01
CA LYS A 153 9.22 -17.04 12.32
C LYS A 153 10.47 -16.62 13.12
N PRO A 154 11.38 -17.55 13.42
CA PRO A 154 12.64 -17.21 14.05
C PRO A 154 13.52 -16.40 13.09
N GLU A 155 14.56 -15.78 13.61
CA GLU A 155 15.59 -15.19 12.76
C GLU A 155 16.07 -16.20 11.73
N THR A 156 16.04 -15.80 10.46
CA THR A 156 16.30 -16.71 9.34
C THR A 156 17.23 -16.02 8.34
N GLN A 157 18.23 -16.75 7.88
CA GLN A 157 19.13 -16.32 6.83
C GLN A 157 18.65 -16.84 5.48
N PHE A 158 18.76 -16.01 4.46
CA PHE A 158 18.44 -16.33 3.08
C PHE A 158 19.62 -15.95 2.19
N TRP A 159 19.84 -16.75 1.17
CA TRP A 159 20.86 -16.52 0.14
C TRP A 159 20.17 -16.37 -1.21
N GLY A 160 20.54 -15.33 -1.94
CA GLY A 160 19.86 -15.03 -3.19
C GLY A 160 20.47 -13.90 -3.97
N VAL A 161 19.76 -13.46 -4.97
CA VAL A 161 20.02 -12.24 -5.72
C VAL A 161 18.95 -11.22 -5.42
N TYR A 162 19.32 -9.97 -5.44
CA TYR A 162 18.36 -8.89 -5.24
C TYR A 162 18.50 -7.80 -6.30
N GLY A 163 17.45 -7.03 -6.45
CA GLY A 163 17.44 -5.86 -7.31
C GLY A 163 16.38 -4.86 -6.92
N PRO A 164 16.45 -3.66 -7.50
CA PRO A 164 15.42 -2.67 -7.33
C PRO A 164 14.15 -3.09 -8.08
N ILE A 165 13.02 -2.87 -7.45
CA ILE A 165 11.72 -2.95 -8.11
C ILE A 165 11.03 -1.60 -8.01
N ASP A 166 10.30 -1.24 -9.04
CA ASP A 166 9.55 0.01 -9.05
C ASP A 166 8.51 -0.02 -7.95
N SER A 167 8.44 1.10 -7.25
CA SER A 167 7.29 1.36 -6.39
C SER A 167 6.05 1.47 -7.27
N ILE A 168 4.89 1.11 -6.72
CA ILE A 168 3.58 1.39 -7.32
C ILE A 168 3.36 2.88 -7.61
N TYR A 169 4.23 3.76 -7.11
CA TYR A 169 4.24 5.21 -7.37
C TYR A 169 5.00 5.63 -8.61
N ALA A 170 5.68 4.69 -9.27
CA ALA A 170 6.36 4.99 -10.52
C ALA A 170 5.33 5.37 -11.60
N ALA A 171 5.69 6.33 -12.45
CA ALA A 171 4.79 6.79 -13.52
C ALA A 171 4.43 5.66 -14.50
N ASN A 172 5.35 4.71 -14.71
CA ASN A 172 5.16 3.50 -15.52
C ASN A 172 5.84 2.32 -14.82
N PRO A 173 5.19 1.68 -13.84
CA PRO A 173 5.83 0.62 -13.06
C PRO A 173 6.12 -0.60 -13.93
N GLN A 174 7.37 -1.03 -13.95
CA GLN A 174 7.81 -2.25 -14.64
C GLN A 174 8.01 -3.41 -13.65
N PHE A 175 7.31 -3.39 -12.56
CA PHE A 175 7.41 -4.33 -11.44
C PHE A 175 7.49 -5.79 -11.90
N SER A 176 6.56 -6.23 -12.73
CA SER A 176 6.49 -7.65 -13.15
C SER A 176 7.73 -8.08 -13.92
N GLN A 177 8.27 -7.25 -14.81
CA GLN A 177 9.46 -7.58 -15.57
C GLN A 177 10.70 -7.60 -14.67
N GLN A 178 10.84 -6.61 -13.79
CA GLN A 178 11.95 -6.52 -12.85
C GLN A 178 12.01 -7.75 -11.93
N VAL A 179 10.86 -8.19 -11.40
CA VAL A 179 10.78 -9.41 -10.58
C VAL A 179 11.17 -10.65 -11.39
N LEU A 180 10.69 -10.79 -12.64
CA LEU A 180 11.05 -11.92 -13.51
C LEU A 180 12.55 -11.95 -13.82
N ASP A 181 13.19 -10.81 -14.02
CA ASP A 181 14.63 -10.72 -14.31
C ASP A 181 15.45 -11.16 -13.09
N ILE A 182 15.06 -10.77 -11.87
CA ILE A 182 15.69 -11.19 -10.63
C ILE A 182 15.55 -12.71 -10.43
N TRP A 183 14.34 -13.25 -10.61
CA TRP A 183 14.10 -14.69 -10.55
C TRP A 183 14.85 -15.47 -11.61
N GLY A 184 14.94 -14.95 -12.83
CA GLY A 184 15.72 -15.56 -13.93
C GLY A 184 17.20 -15.71 -13.57
N THR A 185 17.79 -14.66 -12.99
CA THR A 185 19.19 -14.68 -12.54
C THR A 185 19.39 -15.70 -11.42
N PHE A 186 18.55 -15.68 -10.39
CA PHE A 186 18.64 -16.63 -9.27
C PHE A 186 18.50 -18.09 -9.73
N THR A 187 17.50 -18.36 -10.56
CA THR A 187 17.22 -19.71 -11.07
C THR A 187 18.39 -20.24 -11.91
N GLN A 188 19.00 -19.40 -12.74
CA GLN A 188 20.16 -19.78 -13.53
C GLN A 188 21.33 -20.19 -12.63
N ILE A 189 21.62 -19.42 -11.57
CA ILE A 189 22.69 -19.74 -10.61
C ILE A 189 22.37 -21.05 -9.87
N ALA A 190 21.14 -21.22 -9.37
CA ALA A 190 20.72 -22.42 -8.67
C ALA A 190 20.87 -23.69 -9.53
N LEU A 191 20.50 -23.61 -10.81
CA LEU A 191 20.63 -24.71 -11.76
C LEU A 191 22.09 -25.05 -12.06
N GLN A 192 22.98 -24.05 -12.23
CA GLN A 192 24.39 -24.26 -12.45
C GLN A 192 25.05 -25.04 -11.32
N HIS A 193 24.62 -24.81 -10.08
CA HIS A 193 25.16 -25.48 -8.91
C HIS A 193 24.40 -26.73 -8.50
N SER A 194 23.31 -27.08 -9.21
CA SER A 194 22.45 -28.24 -8.91
C SER A 194 21.90 -28.24 -7.49
N ILE A 195 21.70 -27.06 -6.90
CA ILE A 195 21.14 -26.88 -5.56
C ILE A 195 19.65 -26.57 -5.69
N ALA A 196 18.85 -27.26 -4.89
CA ALA A 196 17.41 -27.02 -4.77
C ALA A 196 17.07 -26.43 -3.41
N PRO A 197 15.94 -25.72 -3.25
CA PRO A 197 15.49 -25.26 -1.94
C PRO A 197 15.18 -26.45 -1.03
N ASN A 198 15.13 -26.22 0.27
CA ASN A 198 14.64 -27.22 1.22
C ASN A 198 13.16 -27.50 0.99
N HIS A 199 12.31 -26.48 1.14
CA HIS A 199 10.86 -26.57 0.96
C HIS A 199 10.36 -25.51 -0.02
N PHE A 200 10.85 -24.26 0.10
CA PHE A 200 10.37 -23.12 -0.65
C PHE A 200 11.53 -22.36 -1.30
N TYR A 201 11.21 -21.73 -2.42
CA TYR A 201 11.87 -20.53 -2.88
C TYR A 201 11.15 -19.31 -2.31
N TYR A 202 11.88 -18.24 -2.08
CA TYR A 202 11.34 -17.05 -1.45
C TYR A 202 11.51 -15.82 -2.34
N GLY A 203 10.40 -15.15 -2.62
CA GLY A 203 10.38 -13.75 -2.97
C GLY A 203 10.36 -12.94 -1.68
N ILE A 204 11.24 -11.95 -1.52
CA ILE A 204 11.30 -11.14 -0.30
C ILE A 204 11.23 -9.68 -0.70
N VAL A 205 10.18 -8.98 -0.25
CA VAL A 205 10.07 -7.53 -0.39
C VAL A 205 10.59 -6.88 0.88
N ASP A 206 11.71 -6.16 0.78
CA ASP A 206 12.23 -5.33 1.87
C ASP A 206 11.54 -3.96 1.84
N THR A 207 10.58 -3.75 2.74
CA THR A 207 9.82 -2.50 2.83
C THR A 207 10.48 -1.45 3.74
N VAL A 208 11.59 -1.79 4.40
CA VAL A 208 12.39 -0.88 5.22
C VAL A 208 13.38 -0.11 4.38
N ARG A 209 14.05 -0.82 3.46
CA ARG A 209 15.08 -0.24 2.61
C ARG A 209 14.47 0.40 1.37
N VAL A 210 14.27 1.70 1.42
CA VAL A 210 13.79 2.49 0.27
C VAL A 210 15.00 3.03 -0.49
N LEU A 211 15.07 2.73 -1.78
CA LEU A 211 16.09 3.22 -2.70
C LEU A 211 15.69 4.60 -3.28
N PRO A 212 16.61 5.31 -3.97
CA PRO A 212 16.27 6.50 -4.74
C PRO A 212 15.07 6.26 -5.66
N ASN A 213 14.28 7.29 -5.93
CA ASN A 213 13.02 7.22 -6.72
C ASN A 213 11.92 6.34 -6.09
N SER A 214 11.94 6.13 -4.77
CA SER A 214 10.98 5.32 -4.03
C SER A 214 10.94 3.86 -4.50
N GLN A 215 12.02 3.33 -5.04
CA GLN A 215 12.17 1.92 -5.36
C GLN A 215 12.35 1.09 -4.10
N LEU A 216 11.84 -0.12 -4.11
CA LEU A 216 12.05 -1.13 -3.08
C LEU A 216 13.10 -2.13 -3.49
N VAL A 217 13.57 -2.91 -2.53
CA VAL A 217 14.47 -4.03 -2.77
C VAL A 217 13.67 -5.32 -2.79
N TYR A 218 13.78 -6.08 -3.87
CA TYR A 218 13.20 -7.42 -4.00
C TYR A 218 14.31 -8.46 -4.09
N TRP A 219 14.13 -9.58 -3.39
CA TRP A 219 15.04 -10.73 -3.43
C TRP A 219 14.35 -11.94 -4.03
N ALA A 220 15.05 -12.68 -4.86
CA ALA A 220 14.78 -14.07 -5.16
C ALA A 220 15.81 -14.92 -4.41
N ALA A 221 15.35 -15.75 -3.46
CA ALA A 221 16.25 -16.36 -2.46
C ALA A 221 15.79 -17.75 -2.00
N SER A 222 16.65 -18.41 -1.24
CA SER A 222 16.36 -19.65 -0.53
C SER A 222 16.97 -19.63 0.87
N ASP A 223 16.34 -20.34 1.80
CA ASP A 223 16.81 -20.56 3.16
C ASP A 223 17.70 -21.82 3.29
N ASN A 224 18.01 -22.50 2.18
CA ASN A 224 18.90 -23.66 2.20
C ASN A 224 20.36 -23.22 2.40
N PRO A 225 21.04 -23.63 3.50
CA PRO A 225 22.41 -23.24 3.79
C PRO A 225 23.43 -23.65 2.70
N ALA A 226 23.11 -24.63 1.85
CA ALA A 226 23.98 -25.00 0.74
C ALA A 226 24.24 -23.85 -0.23
N PHE A 227 23.31 -22.88 -0.34
CA PHE A 227 23.50 -21.69 -1.16
C PHE A 227 24.56 -20.72 -0.60
N SER A 228 24.91 -20.84 0.69
CA SER A 228 25.96 -20.00 1.31
C SER A 228 27.34 -20.18 0.70
N GLN A 229 27.57 -21.27 0.00
CA GLN A 229 28.86 -21.58 -0.65
C GLN A 229 28.99 -20.96 -2.05
N ILE A 230 27.95 -20.33 -2.55
CA ILE A 230 27.92 -19.73 -3.89
C ILE A 230 28.32 -18.26 -3.79
N SER A 231 29.49 -17.91 -4.31
CA SER A 231 30.04 -16.54 -4.25
C SER A 231 29.25 -15.50 -5.04
N GLN A 232 28.39 -15.93 -5.96
CA GLN A 232 27.52 -15.06 -6.77
C GLN A 232 26.25 -14.65 -6.03
N LEU A 233 25.94 -15.29 -4.89
CA LEU A 233 24.78 -14.97 -4.07
C LEU A 233 25.17 -14.09 -2.89
N GLU A 234 24.28 -13.19 -2.57
CA GLU A 234 24.35 -12.40 -1.34
C GLU A 234 23.45 -13.00 -0.28
N HIS A 235 23.56 -12.53 0.95
CA HIS A 235 22.70 -12.99 2.02
C HIS A 235 21.94 -11.84 2.67
N VAL A 236 20.74 -12.15 3.15
CA VAL A 236 19.94 -11.27 3.99
C VAL A 236 19.49 -12.04 5.23
N THR A 237 19.58 -11.41 6.39
CA THR A 237 19.07 -11.95 7.65
C THR A 237 17.76 -11.25 7.99
N ILE A 238 16.69 -12.03 8.06
CA ILE A 238 15.39 -11.53 8.48
C ILE A 238 15.24 -11.80 9.98
N PRO A 239 14.97 -10.76 10.80
CA PRO A 239 14.84 -10.93 12.24
C PRO A 239 13.65 -11.79 12.62
N ALA A 240 13.67 -12.31 13.85
CA ALA A 240 12.51 -13.02 14.41
C ALA A 240 11.29 -12.09 14.43
N GLN A 241 10.18 -12.56 13.86
CA GLN A 241 8.99 -11.74 13.65
C GLN A 241 7.71 -12.56 13.59
N MET A 242 6.59 -11.93 13.95
CA MET A 242 5.25 -12.49 13.79
C MET A 242 4.70 -12.15 12.40
N TYR A 243 4.05 -13.12 11.79
CA TYR A 243 3.46 -13.01 10.46
C TYR A 243 2.00 -13.47 10.44
N ALA A 244 1.20 -12.79 9.65
CA ALA A 244 -0.01 -13.36 9.09
C ALA A 244 0.37 -14.13 7.82
N VAL A 245 0.01 -15.39 7.77
CA VAL A 245 0.33 -16.28 6.65
C VAL A 245 -0.95 -16.62 5.90
N ILE A 246 -0.97 -16.27 4.63
CA ILE A 246 -2.10 -16.40 3.74
C ILE A 246 -1.74 -17.37 2.62
N THR A 247 -2.58 -18.38 2.39
CA THR A 247 -2.41 -19.29 1.25
C THR A 247 -3.13 -18.69 0.03
N HIS A 248 -2.39 -18.37 -1.02
CA HIS A 248 -2.96 -18.07 -2.32
C HIS A 248 -3.08 -19.35 -3.15
N VAL A 249 -4.24 -19.56 -3.76
CA VAL A 249 -4.50 -20.68 -4.68
C VAL A 249 -4.90 -20.11 -6.04
N GLY A 250 -4.20 -20.51 -7.09
CA GLY A 250 -4.43 -20.08 -8.46
C GLY A 250 -3.20 -19.51 -9.14
N PRO A 251 -3.35 -19.01 -10.38
CA PRO A 251 -2.27 -18.39 -11.13
C PRO A 251 -1.66 -17.21 -10.41
N ALA A 252 -0.34 -17.03 -10.49
CA ALA A 252 0.36 -15.90 -9.87
C ALA A 252 -0.23 -14.54 -10.25
N ALA A 253 -0.75 -14.40 -11.47
CA ALA A 253 -1.42 -13.19 -11.95
C ALA A 253 -2.66 -12.81 -11.12
N THR A 254 -3.25 -13.74 -10.37
CA THR A 254 -4.42 -13.48 -9.51
C THR A 254 -4.05 -13.13 -8.07
N PHE A 255 -2.78 -13.27 -7.68
CA PHE A 255 -2.28 -12.94 -6.34
C PHE A 255 -2.61 -11.50 -5.88
N PRO A 256 -2.57 -10.47 -6.74
CA PRO A 256 -2.97 -9.12 -6.33
C PRO A 256 -4.36 -9.04 -5.69
N LYS A 257 -5.33 -9.85 -6.15
CA LYS A 257 -6.67 -9.91 -5.55
C LYS A 257 -6.65 -10.49 -4.13
N THR A 258 -5.82 -11.51 -3.88
CA THR A 258 -5.62 -12.06 -2.54
C THR A 258 -5.02 -11.02 -1.61
N LEU A 259 -4.00 -10.30 -2.06
CA LEU A 259 -3.37 -9.25 -1.28
C LEU A 259 -4.32 -8.09 -1.00
N GLU A 260 -5.13 -7.69 -1.98
CA GLU A 260 -6.19 -6.70 -1.79
C GLU A 260 -7.17 -7.13 -0.70
N TRP A 261 -7.65 -8.38 -0.74
CA TRP A 261 -8.52 -8.92 0.30
C TRP A 261 -7.86 -8.91 1.68
N VAL A 262 -6.58 -9.30 1.78
CA VAL A 262 -5.82 -9.28 3.05
C VAL A 262 -5.78 -7.87 3.62
N LEU A 263 -5.38 -6.90 2.83
CA LEU A 263 -5.17 -5.52 3.28
C LEU A 263 -6.48 -4.78 3.55
N GLN A 264 -7.52 -5.03 2.75
CA GLN A 264 -8.77 -4.27 2.84
C GLN A 264 -9.83 -4.93 3.72
N SER A 265 -9.80 -6.27 3.83
CA SER A 265 -10.85 -7.02 4.51
C SER A 265 -10.36 -7.67 5.79
N TRP A 266 -9.30 -8.49 5.68
CA TRP A 266 -8.83 -9.29 6.81
C TRP A 266 -8.08 -8.44 7.85
N LEU A 267 -7.01 -7.77 7.45
CA LEU A 267 -6.15 -7.01 8.38
C LEU A 267 -6.94 -6.00 9.22
N PRO A 268 -7.90 -5.25 8.64
CA PRO A 268 -8.73 -4.32 9.37
C PRO A 268 -9.57 -4.91 10.51
N SER A 269 -9.99 -6.14 10.36
CA SER A 269 -10.86 -6.84 11.32
C SER A 269 -10.12 -7.84 12.20
N SER A 270 -8.82 -7.99 11.99
CA SER A 270 -8.01 -9.06 12.58
C SER A 270 -7.55 -8.80 14.02
N GLY A 271 -7.54 -7.54 14.49
CA GLY A 271 -6.89 -7.16 15.74
C GLY A 271 -5.36 -7.04 15.62
N TYR A 272 -4.85 -7.04 14.40
CA TYR A 272 -3.42 -6.85 14.11
C TYR A 272 -3.19 -5.59 13.26
N MET A 273 -1.96 -5.08 13.32
CA MET A 273 -1.45 -4.00 12.48
C MET A 273 -0.30 -4.55 11.62
N GLY A 274 -0.26 -4.16 10.35
CA GLY A 274 0.86 -4.45 9.46
C GLY A 274 2.11 -3.69 9.86
N LEU A 275 3.27 -4.33 9.75
CA LEU A 275 4.58 -3.71 10.01
C LEU A 275 5.35 -3.47 8.71
N GLU A 276 6.19 -2.44 8.72
CA GLU A 276 7.31 -2.38 7.78
C GLU A 276 8.33 -3.44 8.16
N GLY A 277 8.84 -4.13 7.17
CA GLY A 277 9.75 -5.25 7.39
C GLY A 277 9.95 -6.04 6.10
N PHE A 278 10.03 -7.33 6.25
CA PHE A 278 10.22 -8.24 5.13
C PHE A 278 8.91 -9.01 4.87
N GLU A 279 8.23 -8.65 3.78
CA GLU A 279 7.11 -9.46 3.27
C GLU A 279 7.68 -10.65 2.49
N LEU A 280 7.13 -11.87 2.73
CA LEU A 280 7.66 -13.07 2.08
C LEU A 280 6.62 -13.69 1.17
N GLU A 281 7.04 -14.06 -0.02
CA GLU A 281 6.32 -14.88 -0.97
C GLU A 281 6.99 -16.26 -0.98
N CYS A 282 6.31 -17.29 -0.49
CA CYS A 282 6.87 -18.64 -0.34
C CYS A 282 6.35 -19.55 -1.45
N TYR A 283 7.20 -19.89 -2.38
CA TYR A 283 6.89 -20.71 -3.54
C TYR A 283 7.37 -22.15 -3.34
N PRO A 284 6.48 -23.15 -3.32
CA PRO A 284 6.89 -24.56 -3.31
C PRO A 284 7.82 -24.88 -4.47
N ARG A 285 8.63 -25.90 -4.30
CA ARG A 285 9.62 -26.31 -5.30
C ARG A 285 9.00 -26.64 -6.68
N ASP A 286 7.79 -27.12 -6.70
CA ASP A 286 7.02 -27.51 -7.88
C ASP A 286 6.00 -26.46 -8.33
N TYR A 287 6.13 -25.21 -7.83
CA TYR A 287 5.22 -24.12 -8.14
C TYR A 287 5.16 -23.82 -9.65
N GLN A 288 3.95 -23.78 -10.18
CA GLN A 288 3.68 -23.46 -11.58
C GLN A 288 2.88 -22.17 -11.69
N LEU A 289 3.49 -21.13 -12.23
CA LEU A 289 2.97 -19.75 -12.25
C LEU A 289 1.55 -19.61 -12.84
N GLU A 290 1.17 -20.43 -13.82
CA GLU A 290 -0.09 -20.32 -14.55
C GLU A 290 -1.14 -21.36 -14.12
N SER A 291 -0.79 -22.28 -13.22
CA SER A 291 -1.70 -23.34 -12.79
C SER A 291 -2.84 -22.80 -11.93
N GLN A 292 -4.06 -23.27 -12.18
CA GLN A 292 -5.24 -22.96 -11.37
C GLN A 292 -5.16 -23.56 -9.95
N ASP A 293 -4.40 -24.64 -9.78
CA ASP A 293 -4.20 -25.33 -8.52
C ASP A 293 -2.87 -24.95 -7.82
N ALA A 294 -2.12 -24.02 -8.42
CA ALA A 294 -0.88 -23.56 -7.82
C ALA A 294 -1.14 -22.98 -6.43
N LYS A 295 -0.26 -23.31 -5.47
CA LYS A 295 -0.37 -22.81 -4.10
C LYS A 295 0.92 -22.13 -3.71
N MET A 296 0.84 -20.92 -3.22
CA MET A 296 1.93 -20.19 -2.58
C MET A 296 1.44 -19.61 -1.25
N GLU A 297 2.37 -19.27 -0.38
CA GLU A 297 2.05 -18.57 0.85
C GLU A 297 2.60 -17.14 0.80
N PHE A 298 1.78 -16.20 1.23
CA PHE A 298 2.20 -14.83 1.48
C PHE A 298 2.27 -14.59 2.98
N TRP A 299 3.40 -14.11 3.44
CA TRP A 299 3.70 -13.85 4.85
C TRP A 299 3.81 -12.34 5.06
N LEU A 300 2.80 -11.78 5.70
CA LEU A 300 2.70 -10.35 5.99
C LEU A 300 3.21 -10.10 7.41
N PRO A 301 4.24 -9.25 7.61
CA PRO A 301 4.72 -8.91 8.95
C PRO A 301 3.66 -8.12 9.73
N ILE A 302 3.36 -8.56 10.95
CA ILE A 302 2.31 -7.99 11.80
C ILE A 302 2.74 -7.87 13.26
N GLN A 303 2.01 -7.02 14.00
CA GLN A 303 2.01 -7.00 15.46
C GLN A 303 0.56 -6.95 15.97
N SER A 304 0.32 -7.38 17.22
CA SER A 304 -0.98 -7.17 17.88
C SER A 304 -1.22 -5.69 18.16
N LEU A 305 -2.47 -5.25 18.00
CA LEU A 305 -2.91 -3.89 18.36
C LEU A 305 -2.89 -3.69 19.86
#